data_d44b88901d64e3944ac7b789d63060e4
#
_entry.id   d44b88901d64e3944ac7b789d63060e4
#
_cell.length_a   1.000
_cell.length_b   1.000
_cell.length_c   1.000
_cell.angle_alpha   90.00
_cell.angle_beta   90.00
_cell.angle_gamma   90.00
#
_symmetry.space_group_name_H-M   'P 1'
#
loop_
_entity.id
_entity.type
_entity.pdbx_description
1 polymer ?
#
loop_
_entity_poly.entity_id
_entity_poly.type
_entity_poly.pdbx_seq_one_letter_code
_entity_poly.pdbx_strand_id
1 'polypeptide(L)'
;VRFSTHPTCFGNEVLGLLKNYPVSMIELGVSSLDNEVLEQCRRGYAASDVITVIQALLKLKYNVGAQLMIGLPHQTEESTFSDLETLASISGDSSLTLRIYPCLVLKNTQLEKLLLKGEYKPLSIENAVRWSGKVHRRAIDLGFKIQRIGLHETPSLNNSVIAGPHHPSLGEMARAFSLILDITGNDPSGPWKIPRRNISMLQGHNNFGIRSLADISGFSVQEIKAKISYI
;
A
#
# COMPACT_ATOMS: atom_id res chain seq x y z
N VAL A 1 4.90 -15.65 -17.81
CA VAL A 1 3.77 -15.83 -16.89
C VAL A 1 3.95 -14.91 -15.68
N ARG A 2 2.89 -14.25 -15.23
CA ARG A 2 2.82 -13.51 -13.95
C ARG A 2 1.67 -14.10 -13.13
N PHE A 3 1.91 -14.35 -11.85
CA PHE A 3 0.89 -14.89 -10.96
C PHE A 3 1.08 -14.39 -9.52
N SER A 4 0.00 -14.45 -8.75
CA SER A 4 0.00 -14.15 -7.32
C SER A 4 -0.26 -15.42 -6.53
N THR A 5 0.38 -15.57 -5.39
CA THR A 5 0.26 -16.76 -4.57
C THR A 5 0.48 -16.46 -3.08
N HIS A 6 0.13 -17.45 -2.25
CA HIS A 6 0.35 -17.40 -0.81
C HIS A 6 1.79 -17.78 -0.48
N PRO A 7 2.45 -17.16 0.53
CA PRO A 7 3.83 -17.49 0.89
C PRO A 7 4.08 -18.97 1.18
N THR A 8 3.12 -19.67 1.80
CA THR A 8 3.24 -21.10 2.13
C THR A 8 3.18 -22.05 0.93
N CYS A 9 2.90 -21.53 -0.27
CA CYS A 9 2.85 -22.35 -1.50
C CYS A 9 4.23 -22.64 -2.08
N PHE A 10 5.32 -22.15 -1.48
CA PHE A 10 6.68 -22.35 -1.98
C PHE A 10 7.43 -23.43 -1.19
N GLY A 11 7.45 -24.65 -1.74
CA GLY A 11 8.37 -25.70 -1.36
C GLY A 11 9.41 -25.96 -2.46
N ASN A 12 10.39 -26.82 -2.18
CA ASN A 12 11.45 -27.15 -3.14
C ASN A 12 10.92 -27.69 -4.48
N GLU A 13 9.81 -28.44 -4.45
CA GLU A 13 9.16 -28.97 -5.65
C GLU A 13 8.62 -27.85 -6.55
N VAL A 14 7.95 -26.85 -5.95
CA VAL A 14 7.41 -25.68 -6.69
C VAL A 14 8.53 -24.85 -7.29
N LEU A 15 9.60 -24.61 -6.54
CA LEU A 15 10.77 -23.89 -7.05
C LEU A 15 11.45 -24.65 -8.19
N GLY A 16 11.47 -25.98 -8.13
CA GLY A 16 11.95 -26.83 -9.24
C GLY A 16 11.07 -26.73 -10.48
N LEU A 17 9.76 -26.77 -10.30
CA LEU A 17 8.77 -26.65 -11.37
C LEU A 17 8.84 -25.28 -12.08
N LEU A 18 9.00 -24.20 -11.35
CA LEU A 18 9.05 -22.84 -11.90
C LEU A 18 10.17 -22.65 -12.92
N LYS A 19 11.27 -23.38 -12.81
CA LYS A 19 12.39 -23.30 -13.77
C LYS A 19 11.99 -23.71 -15.20
N ASN A 20 10.91 -24.48 -15.34
CA ASN A 20 10.43 -24.98 -16.64
C ASN A 20 9.48 -24.00 -17.34
N TYR A 21 9.18 -22.83 -16.72
CA TYR A 21 8.22 -21.86 -17.24
C TYR A 21 8.83 -20.46 -17.38
N PRO A 22 8.45 -19.67 -18.38
CA PRO A 22 8.91 -18.29 -18.54
C PRO A 22 8.17 -17.38 -17.53
N VAL A 23 8.58 -17.43 -16.25
CA VAL A 23 7.98 -16.62 -15.19
C VAL A 23 8.56 -15.21 -15.22
N SER A 24 7.73 -14.22 -15.47
CA SER A 24 8.13 -12.81 -15.52
C SER A 24 8.02 -12.11 -14.17
N MET A 25 7.11 -12.57 -13.28
CA MET A 25 6.91 -12.02 -11.94
C MET A 25 6.13 -12.97 -11.03
N ILE A 26 6.52 -13.00 -9.78
CA ILE A 26 5.82 -13.73 -8.70
C ILE A 26 5.38 -12.71 -7.66
N GLU A 27 4.07 -12.62 -7.41
CA GLU A 27 3.52 -11.74 -6.39
C GLU A 27 3.10 -12.54 -5.16
N LEU A 28 3.59 -12.14 -4.00
CA LEU A 28 3.31 -12.79 -2.73
C LEU A 28 2.28 -12.01 -1.93
N GLY A 29 1.25 -12.70 -1.44
CA GLY A 29 0.26 -12.16 -0.53
C GLY A 29 0.83 -12.01 0.89
N VAL A 30 1.76 -11.09 1.08
CA VAL A 30 2.48 -10.86 2.34
C VAL A 30 1.54 -10.39 3.46
N SER A 31 0.62 -9.50 3.15
CA SER A 31 -0.30 -8.79 4.06
C SER A 31 0.41 -7.90 5.06
N SER A 32 1.23 -8.43 5.95
CA SER A 32 2.10 -7.77 6.92
C SER A 32 3.30 -8.66 7.24
N LEU A 33 4.32 -8.11 7.90
CA LEU A 33 5.43 -8.85 8.53
C LEU A 33 5.40 -8.72 10.06
N ASP A 34 4.32 -8.18 10.62
CA ASP A 34 4.06 -8.19 12.05
C ASP A 34 3.37 -9.51 12.43
N ASN A 35 4.01 -10.31 13.27
CA ASN A 35 3.49 -11.63 13.65
C ASN A 35 2.17 -11.54 14.43
N GLU A 36 1.97 -10.50 15.25
CA GLU A 36 0.69 -10.30 15.96
C GLU A 36 -0.44 -10.04 14.95
N VAL A 37 -0.21 -9.17 13.98
CA VAL A 37 -1.17 -8.89 12.89
C VAL A 37 -1.47 -10.15 12.08
N LEU A 38 -0.44 -10.92 11.72
CA LEU A 38 -0.59 -12.17 10.97
C LEU A 38 -1.41 -13.22 11.73
N GLU A 39 -1.19 -13.35 13.03
CA GLU A 39 -1.93 -14.26 13.91
C GLU A 39 -3.40 -13.83 14.03
N GLN A 40 -3.66 -12.56 14.32
CA GLN A 40 -5.02 -12.00 14.40
C GLN A 40 -5.80 -12.17 13.08
N CYS A 41 -5.10 -12.04 11.97
CA CYS A 41 -5.65 -12.27 10.62
C CYS A 41 -5.69 -13.75 10.22
N ARG A 42 -5.22 -14.68 11.08
CA ARG A 42 -5.17 -16.14 10.82
C ARG A 42 -4.50 -16.47 9.50
N ARG A 43 -3.35 -15.82 9.22
CA ARG A 43 -2.65 -16.00 7.95
C ARG A 43 -1.97 -17.36 7.80
N GLY A 44 -1.70 -18.07 8.91
CA GLY A 44 -1.14 -19.43 8.91
C GLY A 44 0.35 -19.49 8.54
N TYR A 45 1.06 -18.36 8.63
CA TYR A 45 2.51 -18.25 8.47
C TYR A 45 3.06 -17.15 9.36
N ALA A 46 4.35 -17.21 9.65
CA ALA A 46 5.08 -16.15 10.34
C ALA A 46 5.81 -15.21 9.34
N ALA A 47 6.24 -14.06 9.81
CA ALA A 47 7.04 -13.11 9.02
C ALA A 47 8.34 -13.76 8.50
N SER A 48 8.99 -14.61 9.29
CA SER A 48 10.18 -15.36 8.90
C SER A 48 9.98 -16.24 7.68
N ASP A 49 8.79 -16.84 7.53
CA ASP A 49 8.48 -17.69 6.38
C ASP A 49 8.41 -16.86 5.10
N VAL A 50 7.75 -15.69 5.19
CA VAL A 50 7.66 -14.73 4.07
C VAL A 50 9.04 -14.25 3.66
N ILE A 51 9.87 -13.84 4.63
CA ILE A 51 11.24 -13.37 4.39
C ILE A 51 12.07 -14.44 3.69
N THR A 52 12.01 -15.67 4.18
CA THR A 52 12.72 -16.84 3.60
C THR A 52 12.32 -17.06 2.15
N VAL A 53 11.02 -17.01 1.84
CA VAL A 53 10.51 -17.19 0.47
C VAL A 53 10.96 -16.07 -0.44
N ILE A 54 10.85 -14.81 0.00
CA ILE A 54 11.29 -13.64 -0.80
C ILE A 54 12.79 -13.77 -1.12
N GLN A 55 13.63 -14.04 -0.13
CA GLN A 55 15.07 -14.18 -0.32
C GLN A 55 15.42 -15.34 -1.27
N ALA A 56 14.74 -16.47 -1.15
CA ALA A 56 14.92 -17.61 -2.06
C ALA A 56 14.57 -17.25 -3.52
N LEU A 57 13.44 -16.56 -3.74
CA LEU A 57 13.03 -16.13 -5.07
C LEU A 57 13.97 -15.09 -5.69
N LEU A 58 14.42 -14.11 -4.90
CA LEU A 58 15.39 -13.09 -5.34
C LEU A 58 16.74 -13.73 -5.68
N LYS A 59 17.22 -14.70 -4.88
CA LYS A 59 18.45 -15.48 -5.16
C LYS A 59 18.35 -16.24 -6.48
N LEU A 60 17.16 -16.73 -6.81
CA LEU A 60 16.87 -17.40 -8.08
C LEU A 60 16.63 -16.43 -9.25
N LYS A 61 16.82 -15.12 -9.04
CA LYS A 61 16.66 -14.05 -10.06
C LYS A 61 15.24 -13.86 -10.57
N TYR A 62 14.21 -14.26 -9.81
CA TYR A 62 12.84 -13.91 -10.13
C TYR A 62 12.54 -12.46 -9.77
N ASN A 63 11.70 -11.80 -10.58
CA ASN A 63 11.08 -10.54 -10.17
C ASN A 63 10.00 -10.85 -9.12
N VAL A 64 10.09 -10.20 -7.97
CA VAL A 64 9.17 -10.44 -6.85
C VAL A 64 8.32 -9.19 -6.59
N GLY A 65 7.05 -9.41 -6.33
CA GLY A 65 6.12 -8.39 -5.84
C GLY A 65 5.59 -8.77 -4.46
N ALA A 66 5.57 -7.83 -3.52
CA ALA A 66 4.91 -8.01 -2.24
C ALA A 66 3.58 -7.25 -2.20
N GLN A 67 2.52 -7.94 -1.79
CA GLN A 67 1.20 -7.35 -1.57
C GLN A 67 1.06 -7.09 -0.07
N LEU A 68 1.15 -5.83 0.33
CA LEU A 68 0.92 -5.37 1.69
C LEU A 68 -0.51 -4.90 1.87
N MET A 69 -1.03 -5.05 3.07
CA MET A 69 -2.33 -4.51 3.47
C MET A 69 -2.14 -3.42 4.53
N ILE A 70 -3.09 -2.50 4.59
CA ILE A 70 -3.21 -1.50 5.65
C ILE A 70 -4.58 -1.57 6.30
N GLY A 71 -4.62 -1.27 7.59
CA GLY A 71 -5.87 -1.29 8.37
C GLY A 71 -6.34 -2.68 8.74
N LEU A 72 -5.45 -3.66 8.81
CA LEU A 72 -5.74 -4.98 9.37
C LEU A 72 -6.01 -4.88 10.89
N PRO A 73 -6.71 -5.85 11.51
CA PRO A 73 -6.81 -5.94 12.96
C PRO A 73 -5.44 -5.82 13.63
N HIS A 74 -5.35 -5.00 14.69
CA HIS A 74 -4.13 -4.72 15.48
C HIS A 74 -2.98 -4.03 14.72
N GLN A 75 -3.11 -3.79 13.43
CA GLN A 75 -2.07 -3.14 12.63
C GLN A 75 -2.00 -1.63 12.92
N THR A 76 -0.79 -1.09 13.00
CA THR A 76 -0.50 0.34 13.14
C THR A 76 0.24 0.91 11.92
N GLU A 77 0.35 2.25 11.82
CA GLU A 77 1.20 2.87 10.79
C GLU A 77 2.66 2.48 11.00
N GLU A 78 3.12 2.44 12.25
CA GLU A 78 4.48 2.10 12.65
C GLU A 78 4.83 0.67 12.25
N SER A 79 3.93 -0.31 12.50
CA SER A 79 4.16 -1.70 12.09
C SER A 79 4.26 -1.81 10.56
N THR A 80 3.46 -1.04 9.80
CA THR A 80 3.55 -1.02 8.34
C THR A 80 4.87 -0.41 7.84
N PHE A 81 5.40 0.62 8.53
CA PHE A 81 6.72 1.17 8.18
C PHE A 81 7.84 0.18 8.50
N SER A 82 7.77 -0.55 9.61
CA SER A 82 8.68 -1.63 9.94
C SER A 82 8.65 -2.75 8.88
N ASP A 83 7.46 -3.09 8.37
CA ASP A 83 7.31 -4.04 7.26
C ASP A 83 8.08 -3.57 6.01
N LEU A 84 7.97 -2.27 5.65
CA LEU A 84 8.68 -1.70 4.50
C LEU A 84 10.20 -1.73 4.70
N GLU A 85 10.69 -1.37 5.89
CA GLU A 85 12.12 -1.38 6.22
C GLU A 85 12.69 -2.81 6.18
N THR A 86 11.93 -3.78 6.69
CA THR A 86 12.30 -5.19 6.61
C THR A 86 12.38 -5.65 5.14
N LEU A 87 11.37 -5.33 4.32
CA LEU A 87 11.38 -5.66 2.89
C LEU A 87 12.54 -4.99 2.16
N ALA A 88 12.87 -3.75 2.48
CA ALA A 88 14.02 -3.04 1.90
C ALA A 88 15.34 -3.73 2.26
N SER A 89 15.52 -4.11 3.52
CA SER A 89 16.73 -4.76 4.00
C SER A 89 17.00 -6.11 3.31
N ILE A 90 15.95 -6.88 3.02
CA ILE A 90 16.07 -8.20 2.40
C ILE A 90 16.12 -8.17 0.86
N SER A 91 15.68 -7.08 0.24
CA SER A 91 15.70 -6.94 -1.22
C SER A 91 17.10 -6.61 -1.76
N GLY A 92 17.97 -5.97 -0.99
CA GLY A 92 19.29 -5.54 -1.42
C GLY A 92 19.20 -4.71 -2.71
N ASP A 93 20.06 -5.00 -3.67
CA ASP A 93 20.07 -4.36 -4.99
C ASP A 93 18.95 -4.87 -5.93
N SER A 94 18.16 -5.85 -5.49
CA SER A 94 17.09 -6.43 -6.29
C SER A 94 15.83 -5.57 -6.19
N SER A 95 15.20 -5.26 -7.33
CA SER A 95 13.97 -4.48 -7.35
C SER A 95 12.77 -5.30 -6.90
N LEU A 96 12.38 -5.16 -5.62
CA LEU A 96 11.10 -5.63 -5.14
C LEU A 96 10.00 -4.63 -5.51
N THR A 97 8.88 -5.12 -6.02
CA THR A 97 7.72 -4.26 -6.31
C THR A 97 6.65 -4.41 -5.24
N LEU A 98 5.88 -3.35 -5.00
CA LEU A 98 4.85 -3.36 -3.96
C LEU A 98 3.46 -3.09 -4.53
N ARG A 99 2.46 -3.68 -3.89
CA ARG A 99 1.06 -3.30 -3.95
C ARG A 99 0.57 -3.00 -2.55
N ILE A 100 -0.24 -1.97 -2.39
CA ILE A 100 -0.79 -1.53 -1.10
C ILE A 100 -2.31 -1.66 -1.19
N TYR A 101 -2.88 -2.51 -0.34
CA TYR A 101 -4.30 -2.80 -0.33
C TYR A 101 -4.94 -2.41 1.01
N PRO A 102 -5.81 -1.39 1.04
CA PRO A 102 -6.63 -1.14 2.23
C PRO A 102 -7.55 -2.32 2.54
N CYS A 103 -7.65 -2.64 3.82
CA CYS A 103 -8.48 -3.73 4.31
C CYS A 103 -9.96 -3.38 4.18
N LEU A 104 -10.74 -4.25 3.54
CA LEU A 104 -12.19 -4.16 3.42
C LEU A 104 -12.87 -5.26 4.22
N VAL A 105 -14.00 -4.96 4.81
CA VAL A 105 -14.88 -5.95 5.42
C VAL A 105 -15.83 -6.48 4.36
N LEU A 106 -15.74 -7.77 4.09
CA LEU A 106 -16.58 -8.45 3.11
C LEU A 106 -17.62 -9.33 3.80
N LYS A 107 -18.75 -9.53 3.14
CA LYS A 107 -19.83 -10.43 3.60
C LYS A 107 -19.31 -11.85 3.84
N ASN A 108 -19.85 -12.51 4.84
CA ASN A 108 -19.56 -13.91 5.20
C ASN A 108 -18.11 -14.17 5.60
N THR A 109 -17.37 -13.14 6.08
CA THR A 109 -15.99 -13.27 6.56
C THR A 109 -15.92 -13.25 8.09
N GLN A 110 -14.78 -13.69 8.65
CA GLN A 110 -14.53 -13.53 10.08
C GLN A 110 -14.41 -12.05 10.47
N LEU A 111 -13.91 -11.21 9.56
CA LEU A 111 -13.77 -9.77 9.79
C LEU A 111 -15.15 -9.09 9.94
N GLU A 112 -16.17 -9.55 9.21
CA GLU A 112 -17.56 -9.11 9.41
C GLU A 112 -18.03 -9.42 10.82
N LYS A 113 -17.72 -10.63 11.33
CA LYS A 113 -18.12 -11.01 12.69
C LYS A 113 -17.45 -10.13 13.76
N LEU A 114 -16.17 -9.79 13.55
CA LEU A 114 -15.45 -8.86 14.44
C LEU A 114 -16.05 -7.44 14.37
N LEU A 115 -16.42 -6.97 13.18
CA LEU A 115 -17.11 -5.70 13.00
C LEU A 115 -18.43 -5.66 13.76
N LEU A 116 -19.28 -6.70 13.59
CA LEU A 116 -20.60 -6.78 14.25
C LEU A 116 -20.52 -6.86 15.78
N LYS A 117 -19.43 -7.41 16.31
CA LYS A 117 -19.14 -7.44 17.75
C LYS A 117 -18.52 -6.16 18.29
N GLY A 118 -18.14 -5.22 17.41
CA GLY A 118 -17.39 -4.02 17.80
C GLY A 118 -15.92 -4.28 18.14
N GLU A 119 -15.40 -5.46 17.82
CA GLU A 119 -14.01 -5.89 18.06
C GLU A 119 -13.05 -5.42 16.93
N TYR A 120 -13.58 -4.93 15.82
CA TYR A 120 -12.83 -4.34 14.72
C TYR A 120 -13.54 -3.12 14.16
N LYS A 121 -12.77 -2.06 13.90
CA LYS A 121 -13.24 -0.83 13.24
C LYS A 121 -12.45 -0.62 11.97
N PRO A 122 -13.07 -0.70 10.79
CA PRO A 122 -12.37 -0.44 9.53
C PRO A 122 -11.98 1.03 9.41
N LEU A 123 -10.93 1.29 8.63
CA LEU A 123 -10.51 2.66 8.31
C LEU A 123 -11.63 3.40 7.56
N SER A 124 -11.74 4.70 7.80
CA SER A 124 -12.45 5.60 6.90
C SER A 124 -11.68 5.74 5.58
N ILE A 125 -12.34 6.21 4.52
CA ILE A 125 -11.68 6.52 3.24
C ILE A 125 -10.54 7.51 3.45
N GLU A 126 -10.77 8.56 4.23
CA GLU A 126 -9.75 9.59 4.50
C GLU A 126 -8.53 9.01 5.23
N ASN A 127 -8.74 8.24 6.30
CA ASN A 127 -7.64 7.63 7.04
C ASN A 127 -6.86 6.64 6.17
N ALA A 128 -7.55 5.84 5.35
CA ALA A 128 -6.90 4.92 4.43
C ALA A 128 -6.08 5.64 3.34
N VAL A 129 -6.57 6.76 2.82
CA VAL A 129 -5.86 7.60 1.87
C VAL A 129 -4.59 8.18 2.51
N ARG A 130 -4.70 8.76 3.71
CA ARG A 130 -3.56 9.32 4.45
C ARG A 130 -2.52 8.25 4.78
N TRP A 131 -2.93 7.11 5.33
CA TRP A 131 -2.03 6.01 5.63
C TRP A 131 -1.39 5.44 4.36
N SER A 132 -2.17 5.14 3.31
CA SER A 132 -1.63 4.69 2.02
C SER A 132 -0.63 5.69 1.41
N GLY A 133 -0.90 6.98 1.52
CA GLY A 133 -0.02 8.04 1.01
C GLY A 133 1.30 8.12 1.78
N LYS A 134 1.28 7.99 3.11
CA LYS A 134 2.50 7.89 3.93
C LYS A 134 3.32 6.65 3.58
N VAL A 135 2.65 5.49 3.48
CA VAL A 135 3.28 4.22 3.07
C VAL A 135 3.89 4.34 1.67
N HIS A 136 3.17 4.96 0.73
CA HIS A 136 3.66 5.21 -0.63
C HIS A 136 4.90 6.11 -0.61
N ARG A 137 4.90 7.21 0.17
CA ARG A 137 6.05 8.10 0.28
C ARG A 137 7.28 7.34 0.83
N ARG A 138 7.11 6.66 1.96
CA ARG A 138 8.19 5.89 2.58
C ARG A 138 8.73 4.79 1.65
N ALA A 139 7.85 4.11 0.94
CA ALA A 139 8.25 3.08 -0.02
C ALA A 139 9.08 3.64 -1.18
N ILE A 140 8.74 4.83 -1.71
CA ILE A 140 9.56 5.51 -2.72
C ILE A 140 10.94 5.88 -2.15
N ASP A 141 11.00 6.41 -0.92
CA ASP A 141 12.26 6.77 -0.26
C ASP A 141 13.18 5.55 -0.06
N LEU A 142 12.58 4.37 0.16
CA LEU A 142 13.29 3.09 0.26
C LEU A 142 13.60 2.44 -1.11
N GLY A 143 13.29 3.11 -2.22
CA GLY A 143 13.60 2.64 -3.58
C GLY A 143 12.58 1.66 -4.17
N PHE A 144 11.44 1.42 -3.54
CA PHE A 144 10.42 0.51 -4.08
C PHE A 144 9.66 1.08 -5.28
N LYS A 145 9.36 0.22 -6.23
CA LYS A 145 8.41 0.50 -7.30
C LYS A 145 6.99 0.10 -6.87
N ILE A 146 6.11 1.08 -6.75
CA ILE A 146 4.70 0.83 -6.40
C ILE A 146 3.90 0.55 -7.66
N GLN A 147 3.39 -0.67 -7.78
CA GLN A 147 2.56 -1.07 -8.92
C GLN A 147 1.12 -0.59 -8.79
N ARG A 148 0.59 -0.64 -7.56
CA ARG A 148 -0.81 -0.29 -7.31
C ARG A 148 -1.05 0.09 -5.86
N ILE A 149 -1.97 1.04 -5.67
CA ILE A 149 -2.62 1.34 -4.40
C ILE A 149 -4.13 1.18 -4.62
N GLY A 150 -4.81 0.51 -3.69
CA GLY A 150 -6.24 0.24 -3.77
C GLY A 150 -6.58 -1.00 -4.60
N LEU A 151 -7.79 -1.47 -4.44
CA LEU A 151 -8.32 -2.67 -5.07
C LEU A 151 -8.82 -2.40 -6.49
N HIS A 152 -8.97 -3.47 -7.26
CA HIS A 152 -9.61 -3.39 -8.57
C HIS A 152 -11.12 -3.49 -8.41
N GLU A 153 -11.82 -2.52 -8.99
CA GLU A 153 -13.28 -2.54 -9.02
C GLU A 153 -13.77 -3.73 -9.84
N THR A 154 -14.56 -4.57 -9.20
CA THR A 154 -15.28 -5.65 -9.88
C THR A 154 -16.71 -5.72 -9.35
N PRO A 155 -17.70 -6.14 -10.16
CA PRO A 155 -19.08 -6.28 -9.68
C PRO A 155 -19.19 -7.19 -8.46
N SER A 156 -18.40 -8.27 -8.39
CA SER A 156 -18.40 -9.20 -7.26
C SER A 156 -17.86 -8.54 -5.98
N LEU A 157 -16.80 -7.75 -6.09
CA LEU A 157 -16.27 -7.00 -4.95
C LEU A 157 -17.30 -5.99 -4.44
N ASN A 158 -17.85 -5.17 -5.33
CA ASN A 158 -18.81 -4.12 -4.98
C ASN A 158 -20.05 -4.68 -4.25
N ASN A 159 -20.51 -5.87 -4.65
CA ASN A 159 -21.64 -6.55 -4.02
C ASN A 159 -21.29 -7.21 -2.67
N SER A 160 -20.01 -7.41 -2.38
CA SER A 160 -19.53 -8.12 -1.20
C SER A 160 -19.06 -7.20 -0.08
N VAL A 161 -18.67 -5.95 -0.39
CA VAL A 161 -18.17 -4.98 0.58
C VAL A 161 -19.31 -4.50 1.48
N ILE A 162 -19.11 -4.56 2.80
CA ILE A 162 -20.04 -4.02 3.81
C ILE A 162 -19.45 -2.81 4.55
N ALA A 163 -18.13 -2.75 4.71
CA ALA A 163 -17.48 -1.63 5.40
C ALA A 163 -16.01 -1.52 4.95
N GLY A 164 -15.42 -0.37 5.26
CA GLY A 164 -14.04 -0.08 4.95
C GLY A 164 -13.86 0.91 3.80
N PRO A 165 -12.62 1.25 3.47
CA PRO A 165 -12.29 2.35 2.57
C PRO A 165 -12.39 1.93 1.09
N HIS A 166 -13.57 1.57 0.65
CA HIS A 166 -13.84 1.21 -0.75
C HIS A 166 -14.14 2.46 -1.57
N HIS A 167 -13.21 2.85 -2.45
CA HIS A 167 -13.35 4.01 -3.33
C HIS A 167 -12.52 3.84 -4.60
N PRO A 168 -13.08 4.06 -5.80
CA PRO A 168 -12.37 3.86 -7.08
C PRO A 168 -11.12 4.75 -7.22
N SER A 169 -11.16 5.98 -6.70
CA SER A 169 -10.03 6.93 -6.76
C SER A 169 -9.11 6.87 -5.53
N LEU A 170 -9.20 5.86 -4.66
CA LEU A 170 -8.38 5.78 -3.44
C LEU A 170 -6.89 5.86 -3.76
N GLY A 171 -6.43 5.12 -4.75
CA GLY A 171 -5.02 5.10 -5.16
C GLY A 171 -4.55 6.44 -5.74
N GLU A 172 -5.41 7.17 -6.43
CA GLU A 172 -5.14 8.51 -6.92
C GLU A 172 -4.98 9.50 -5.76
N MET A 173 -5.94 9.52 -4.84
CA MET A 173 -5.90 10.37 -3.65
C MET A 173 -4.68 10.06 -2.77
N ALA A 174 -4.32 8.79 -2.59
CA ALA A 174 -3.14 8.38 -1.82
C ALA A 174 -1.83 8.89 -2.45
N ARG A 175 -1.70 8.85 -3.79
CA ARG A 175 -0.55 9.42 -4.49
C ARG A 175 -0.52 10.95 -4.39
N ALA A 176 -1.68 11.59 -4.47
CA ALA A 176 -1.77 13.03 -4.23
C ALA A 176 -1.29 13.39 -2.83
N PHE A 177 -1.72 12.65 -1.79
CA PHE A 177 -1.26 12.86 -0.43
C PHE A 177 0.24 12.62 -0.27
N SER A 178 0.79 11.58 -0.90
CA SER A 178 2.23 11.32 -0.94
C SER A 178 3.01 12.48 -1.57
N LEU A 179 2.50 13.08 -2.66
CA LEU A 179 3.09 14.27 -3.27
C LEU A 179 3.05 15.47 -2.30
N ILE A 180 1.95 15.65 -1.57
CA ILE A 180 1.86 16.71 -0.57
C ILE A 180 2.90 16.53 0.53
N LEU A 181 3.09 15.33 1.05
CA LEU A 181 4.13 15.03 2.03
C LEU A 181 5.53 15.34 1.50
N ASP A 182 5.78 15.06 0.21
CA ASP A 182 7.06 15.36 -0.44
C ASP A 182 7.35 16.86 -0.50
N ILE A 183 6.39 17.66 -0.95
CA ILE A 183 6.56 19.11 -1.13
C ILE A 183 6.51 19.91 0.17
N THR A 184 5.85 19.39 1.21
CA THR A 184 5.74 20.04 2.52
C THR A 184 6.79 19.58 3.53
N GLY A 185 7.53 18.51 3.23
CA GLY A 185 8.43 17.87 4.19
C GLY A 185 9.47 18.79 4.81
N ASN A 186 9.91 19.84 4.09
CA ASN A 186 10.89 20.82 4.57
C ASN A 186 10.25 22.14 5.00
N ASP A 187 9.13 22.53 4.42
CA ASP A 187 8.45 23.79 4.73
C ASP A 187 6.94 23.70 4.40
N PRO A 188 6.08 23.53 5.40
CA PRO A 188 4.65 23.50 5.20
C PRO A 188 4.05 24.88 4.86
N SER A 189 4.82 25.98 4.94
CA SER A 189 4.34 27.34 4.66
C SER A 189 4.54 27.78 3.20
N GLY A 190 5.31 27.01 2.40
CA GLY A 190 5.58 27.31 1.00
C GLY A 190 6.49 28.53 0.79
N PRO A 191 6.66 29.04 -0.43
CA PRO A 191 5.96 28.64 -1.67
C PRO A 191 6.43 27.30 -2.23
N TRP A 192 5.53 26.59 -2.95
CA TRP A 192 5.83 25.27 -3.48
C TRP A 192 6.05 25.30 -5.00
N LYS A 193 7.12 24.63 -5.43
CA LYS A 193 7.41 24.40 -6.86
C LYS A 193 6.97 23.01 -7.25
N ILE A 194 6.01 22.89 -8.16
CA ILE A 194 5.42 21.62 -8.56
C ILE A 194 5.71 21.35 -10.04
N PRO A 195 6.35 20.21 -10.36
CA PRO A 195 6.56 19.83 -11.76
C PRO A 195 5.24 19.75 -12.51
N ARG A 196 5.18 20.30 -13.73
CA ARG A 196 3.95 20.31 -14.55
C ARG A 196 3.31 18.93 -14.72
N ARG A 197 4.13 17.88 -14.79
CA ARG A 197 3.67 16.49 -14.84
C ARG A 197 2.83 16.06 -13.63
N ASN A 198 2.94 16.75 -12.50
CA ASN A 198 2.24 16.44 -11.25
C ASN A 198 0.96 17.27 -11.04
N ILE A 199 0.59 18.15 -11.99
CA ILE A 199 -0.61 19.01 -11.88
C ILE A 199 -1.87 18.16 -11.73
N SER A 200 -2.03 17.14 -12.58
CA SER A 200 -3.19 16.25 -12.52
C SER A 200 -3.26 15.48 -11.20
N MET A 201 -2.11 15.06 -10.66
CA MET A 201 -2.03 14.40 -9.36
C MET A 201 -2.41 15.34 -8.21
N LEU A 202 -1.93 16.60 -8.25
CA LEU A 202 -2.27 17.59 -7.23
C LEU A 202 -3.76 17.94 -7.24
N GLN A 203 -4.35 18.12 -8.42
CA GLN A 203 -5.78 18.36 -8.57
C GLN A 203 -6.60 17.14 -8.22
N GLY A 204 -6.25 15.97 -8.78
CA GLY A 204 -6.81 14.66 -8.50
C GLY A 204 -8.32 14.62 -8.33
N HIS A 205 -8.81 13.62 -7.64
CA HIS A 205 -10.24 13.49 -7.33
C HIS A 205 -10.73 14.65 -6.46
N ASN A 206 -11.64 15.48 -6.99
CA ASN A 206 -12.22 16.65 -6.29
C ASN A 206 -11.17 17.62 -5.68
N ASN A 207 -10.06 17.87 -6.37
CA ASN A 207 -8.95 18.70 -5.87
C ASN A 207 -8.38 18.20 -4.52
N PHE A 208 -8.36 16.90 -4.30
CA PHE A 208 -7.96 16.29 -3.02
C PHE A 208 -6.57 16.77 -2.58
N GLY A 209 -5.58 16.81 -3.48
CA GLY A 209 -4.22 17.25 -3.14
C GLY A 209 -4.18 18.71 -2.67
N ILE A 210 -4.89 19.61 -3.36
CA ILE A 210 -4.95 21.04 -2.97
C ILE A 210 -5.62 21.20 -1.60
N ARG A 211 -6.70 20.46 -1.33
CA ARG A 211 -7.36 20.48 -0.01
C ARG A 211 -6.45 19.92 1.08
N SER A 212 -5.79 18.81 0.82
CA SER A 212 -4.83 18.23 1.76
C SER A 212 -3.67 19.17 2.07
N LEU A 213 -3.20 19.92 1.08
CA LEU A 213 -2.17 20.93 1.27
C LEU A 213 -2.69 22.10 2.12
N ALA A 214 -3.93 22.52 1.91
CA ALA A 214 -4.60 23.53 2.74
C ALA A 214 -4.71 23.07 4.21
N ASP A 215 -5.15 21.84 4.43
CA ASP A 215 -5.26 21.25 5.78
C ASP A 215 -3.91 21.20 6.52
N ILE A 216 -2.84 20.80 5.81
CA ILE A 216 -1.50 20.66 6.42
C ILE A 216 -0.85 22.02 6.70
N SER A 217 -1.01 22.99 5.77
CA SER A 217 -0.36 24.28 5.86
C SER A 217 -1.15 25.33 6.66
N GLY A 218 -2.46 25.08 6.89
CA GLY A 218 -3.37 26.02 7.52
C GLY A 218 -3.82 27.18 6.63
N PHE A 219 -3.46 27.18 5.33
CA PHE A 219 -3.87 28.19 4.38
C PHE A 219 -5.21 27.86 3.71
N SER A 220 -5.92 28.89 3.29
CA SER A 220 -7.09 28.71 2.42
C SER A 220 -6.69 28.18 1.04
N VAL A 221 -7.62 27.55 0.34
CA VAL A 221 -7.40 27.05 -1.02
C VAL A 221 -6.95 28.15 -1.98
N GLN A 222 -7.41 29.41 -1.79
CA GLN A 222 -7.00 30.54 -2.61
C GLN A 222 -5.54 30.91 -2.37
N GLU A 223 -5.10 30.96 -1.11
CA GLU A 223 -3.71 31.21 -0.74
C GLU A 223 -2.78 30.10 -1.24
N ILE A 224 -3.22 28.83 -1.14
CA ILE A 224 -2.48 27.70 -1.70
C ILE A 224 -2.24 27.89 -3.20
N LYS A 225 -3.28 28.24 -3.98
CA LYS A 225 -3.15 28.46 -5.42
C LYS A 225 -2.19 29.61 -5.75
N ALA A 226 -2.14 30.66 -4.93
CA ALA A 226 -1.22 31.77 -5.10
C ALA A 226 0.24 31.41 -4.76
N LYS A 227 0.45 30.45 -3.85
CA LYS A 227 1.78 29.98 -3.39
C LYS A 227 2.37 28.87 -4.26
N ILE A 228 1.59 28.26 -5.16
CA ILE A 228 2.07 27.20 -6.07
C ILE A 228 2.61 27.83 -7.34
N SER A 229 3.81 27.43 -7.73
CA SER A 229 4.38 27.67 -9.06
C SER A 229 4.63 26.36 -9.78
N TYR A 230 4.30 26.30 -11.06
CA TYR A 230 4.53 25.12 -11.89
C TYR A 230 5.82 25.27 -12.70
N ILE A 231 6.71 24.27 -12.61
CA ILE A 231 8.01 24.23 -13.29
C ILE A 231 8.12 23.06 -14.28
#